data_341000dd5993e96308662b35626e5676
#
_entry.id   341000dd5993e96308662b35626e5676
#
_cell.length_a   1.000
_cell.length_b   1.000
_cell.length_c   1.000
_cell.angle_alpha   90.00
_cell.angle_beta   90.00
_cell.angle_gamma   90.00
#
_symmetry.space_group_name_H-M   'P 1'
#
loop_
_entity.id
_entity.type
_entity.pdbx_description
1 polymer ?
#
loop_
_entity_poly.entity_id
_entity_poly.type
_entity_poly.pdbx_seq_one_letter_code
_entity_poly.pdbx_strand_id
1 'polypeptide(L)' 'MKDYVCRKINLYYYLTERGFKFINYRPDKYDCNKIVWIYRDSEELREAIEDFYAHKPE' A
#
# COMPACT_ATOMS: atom_id res chain seq x y z
N MET A 1 -14.86 -9.92 0.23
CA MET A 1 -14.03 -8.96 -0.47
C MET A 1 -12.63 -8.96 0.09
N LYS A 2 -11.67 -8.82 -0.78
CA LYS A 2 -10.28 -8.83 -0.35
C LYS A 2 -9.75 -7.42 -0.28
N ASP A 3 -8.99 -7.16 0.75
CA ASP A 3 -8.32 -5.88 0.89
C ASP A 3 -6.83 -6.08 0.68
N TYR A 4 -6.20 -5.04 0.19
CA TYR A 4 -4.76 -5.07 0.00
C TYR A 4 -4.07 -4.51 1.23
N VAL A 5 -3.10 -5.24 1.74
CA VAL A 5 -2.34 -4.81 2.92
C VAL A 5 -0.99 -4.28 2.45
N CYS A 6 -0.76 -3.00 2.67
CA CYS A 6 0.48 -2.34 2.27
C CYS A 6 1.43 -2.32 3.46
N ARG A 7 2.56 -2.98 3.32
CA ARG A 7 3.55 -3.06 4.40
C ARG A 7 4.75 -2.18 4.17
N LYS A 8 4.88 -1.62 2.96
CA LYS A 8 6.04 -0.80 2.61
C LYS A 8 5.66 0.66 2.67
N ILE A 9 6.43 1.42 3.42
CA ILE A 9 6.14 2.84 3.54
C ILE A 9 6.37 3.56 2.22
N ASN A 10 7.34 3.11 1.44
CA ASN A 10 7.58 3.71 0.12
C ASN A 10 6.38 3.53 -0.78
N LEU A 11 5.78 2.34 -0.75
CA LEU A 11 4.59 2.09 -1.55
C LEU A 11 3.42 2.92 -1.05
N TYR A 12 3.32 3.08 0.26
CA TYR A 12 2.28 3.92 0.85
C TYR A 12 2.39 5.36 0.33
N TYR A 13 3.59 5.92 0.31
CA TYR A 13 3.79 7.27 -0.21
C TYR A 13 3.46 7.35 -1.69
N TYR A 14 3.87 6.34 -2.45
CA TYR A 14 3.59 6.31 -3.88
C TYR A 14 2.09 6.32 -4.15
N LEU A 15 1.37 5.48 -3.43
CA LEU A 15 -0.08 5.40 -3.61
C LEU A 15 -0.76 6.69 -3.17
N THR A 16 -0.27 7.29 -2.10
CA THR A 16 -0.83 8.55 -1.61
C THR A 16 -0.68 9.64 -2.66
N GLU A 17 0.48 9.70 -3.31
CA GLU A 17 0.72 10.71 -4.35
C GLU A 17 -0.18 10.49 -5.55
N ARG A 18 -0.57 9.26 -5.78
CA ARG A 18 -1.47 8.95 -6.89
C ARG A 18 -2.94 9.19 -6.55
N GLY A 19 -3.22 9.57 -5.32
CA GLY A 19 -4.58 9.86 -4.93
C GLY A 19 -5.30 8.70 -4.28
N PHE A 20 -4.62 7.60 -4.04
CA PHE A 20 -5.23 6.47 -3.34
C PHE A 20 -5.24 6.73 -1.85
N LYS A 21 -6.30 6.31 -1.19
CA LYS A 21 -6.43 6.46 0.25
C LYS A 21 -6.67 5.10 0.88
N PHE A 22 -6.02 4.89 2.01
CA PHE A 22 -6.25 3.66 2.75
C PHE A 22 -7.57 3.75 3.49
N ILE A 23 -8.20 2.58 3.69
CA ILE A 23 -9.48 2.53 4.40
C ILE A 23 -9.27 2.24 5.88
N ASN A 24 -8.11 1.70 6.24
CA ASN A 24 -7.83 1.39 7.62
C ASN A 24 -6.34 1.22 7.79
N TYR A 25 -5.87 1.18 9.02
CA TYR A 25 -4.48 0.91 9.33
C TYR A 25 -4.41 0.20 10.66
N ARG A 26 -3.30 -0.50 10.90
CA ARG A 26 -3.11 -1.19 12.15
C ARG A 26 -1.64 -1.53 12.30
N PRO A 27 -1.22 -1.90 13.52
CA PRO A 27 0.18 -2.27 13.75
C PRO A 27 0.53 -3.55 12.99
N ASP A 28 1.79 -3.63 12.60
CA ASP A 28 2.29 -4.83 11.95
C ASP A 28 2.19 -6.00 12.93
N LYS A 29 1.82 -7.14 12.39
CA LYS A 29 1.65 -8.35 13.17
C LYS A 29 2.97 -8.77 13.83
N TYR A 30 4.07 -8.53 13.14
CA TYR A 30 5.38 -9.00 13.60
C TYR A 30 6.24 -7.90 14.20
N ASP A 31 5.87 -6.65 14.00
CA ASP A 31 6.65 -5.53 14.49
C ASP A 31 5.71 -4.40 14.88
N CYS A 32 5.44 -4.28 16.17
CA CYS A 32 4.46 -3.31 16.65
C CYS A 32 4.91 -1.87 16.44
N ASN A 33 6.16 -1.64 16.10
CA ASN A 33 6.64 -0.30 15.78
C ASN A 33 6.34 0.11 14.37
N LYS A 34 5.83 -0.80 13.55
CA LYS A 34 5.49 -0.52 12.18
C LYS A 34 4.00 -0.56 11.98
N ILE A 35 3.54 0.18 10.99
CA ILE A 35 2.13 0.25 10.67
C ILE A 35 1.92 -0.28 9.27
N VAL A 36 0.84 -1.03 9.09
CA VAL A 36 0.41 -1.47 7.77
C VAL A 36 -0.87 -0.73 7.43
N TRP A 37 -0.98 -0.37 6.15
CA TRP A 37 -2.15 0.35 5.66
C TRP A 37 -2.98 -0.61 4.82
N ILE A 38 -4.29 -0.54 5.00
CA ILE A 38 -5.21 -1.44 4.33
C ILE A 38 -5.96 -0.64 3.28
N TYR A 39 -5.87 -1.09 2.03
CA TYR A 39 -6.51 -0.44 0.91
C TYR A 39 -7.60 -1.32 0.36
N ARG A 40 -8.62 -0.69 -0.18
CA ARG A 40 -9.66 -1.43 -0.88
C ARG A 40 -9.08 -1.94 -2.21
N ASP A 41 -9.20 -3.24 -2.43
CA ASP A 41 -8.69 -3.84 -3.64
C ASP A 41 -9.46 -3.36 -4.86
N SER A 42 -8.73 -2.93 -5.89
CA SER A 42 -9.32 -2.49 -7.14
C SER A 42 -8.30 -2.67 -8.25
N GLU A 43 -8.79 -2.66 -9.48
CA GLU A 43 -7.89 -2.78 -10.63
C GLU A 43 -6.92 -1.60 -10.69
N GLU A 44 -7.43 -0.42 -10.40
CA GLU A 44 -6.59 0.77 -10.41
C GLU A 44 -5.47 0.65 -9.39
N LEU A 45 -5.81 0.14 -8.22
CA LEU A 45 -4.79 -0.05 -7.18
C LEU A 45 -3.75 -1.06 -7.65
N ARG A 46 -4.17 -2.15 -8.25
CA ARG A 46 -3.25 -3.17 -8.74
C ARG A 46 -2.31 -2.60 -9.79
N GLU A 47 -2.84 -1.81 -10.69
CA GLU A 47 -2.01 -1.19 -11.71
C GLU A 47 -0.99 -0.25 -11.10
N ALA A 48 -1.39 0.51 -10.10
CA ALA A 48 -0.46 1.41 -9.43
C ALA A 48 0.65 0.63 -8.73
N ILE A 49 0.29 -0.48 -8.11
CA ILE A 49 1.28 -1.30 -7.41
C ILE A 49 2.25 -1.91 -8.41
N GLU A 50 1.74 -2.39 -9.54
CA GLU A 50 2.61 -2.95 -10.56
C GLU A 50 3.54 -1.89 -11.12
N ASP A 51 3.04 -0.68 -11.31
CA ASP A 51 3.88 0.42 -11.76
C ASP A 51 4.99 0.71 -10.76
N PHE A 52 4.64 0.68 -9.48
CA PHE A 52 5.63 0.93 -8.44
C PHE A 52 6.78 -0.08 -8.54
N TYR A 53 6.45 -1.34 -8.67
CA TYR A 53 7.47 -2.37 -8.72
C TYR A 53 8.22 -2.36 -10.05
N ALA A 54 7.54 -1.96 -11.12
CA ALA A 54 8.19 -1.89 -12.42
C ALA A 54 9.19 -0.73 -12.50
N HIS A 55 8.90 0.36 -11.80
CA HIS A 55 9.77 1.54 -11.79
C HIS A 55 10.49 1.68 -10.47
N LYS A 56 10.79 0.56 -9.86
CA LYS A 56 11.43 0.54 -8.56
C LYS A 56 12.75 1.29 -8.60
N PRO A 57 12.92 2.32 -7.78
CA PRO A 57 14.21 3.02 -7.71
C PRO A 57 15.23 2.14 -6.98
N GLU A 58 16.45 2.33 -7.33
CA GLU A 58 17.52 1.60 -6.68
C GLU A 58 17.86 2.15 -5.33
#